data_746a96ef87bb9ddfa2c5919bb841d01b
#
_entry.id   746a96ef87bb9ddfa2c5919bb841d01b
#
_cell.length_a   1.000
_cell.length_b   1.000
_cell.length_c   1.000
_cell.angle_alpha   90.00
_cell.angle_beta   90.00
_cell.angle_gamma   90.00
#
_symmetry.space_group_name_H-M   'P 1'
#
loop_
_entity.id
_entity.type
_entity.pdbx_description
1 polymer ?
#
loop_
_entity_poly.entity_id
_entity_poly.type
_entity_poly.pdbx_seq_one_letter_code
_entity_poly.pdbx_strand_id
1 'polypeptide(L)'
;MYHLTHANIAKMRAQLDDPLMADFVMNVDEIDALARSSPGFITQPTPRDEGLIYNGKMLLNLSIWESVEDLEIFTYQGVHSLMLERRREWFESYDGPNYVLYWEIAGHIPSEAEVQQRVEYLANQGPTPFAFTFDNRFTVGEMLEYRLE
;
A
#
# COMPACT_ATOMS: atom_id res chain seq x y z
N MET A 1 7.42 19.60 -4.26
CA MET A 1 6.87 18.47 -5.03
C MET A 1 6.37 17.40 -4.07
N TYR A 2 5.25 16.78 -4.41
CA TYR A 2 4.63 15.73 -3.59
C TYR A 2 4.49 14.45 -4.39
N HIS A 3 4.63 13.33 -3.71
CA HIS A 3 4.42 12.02 -4.30
C HIS A 3 3.31 11.28 -3.54
N LEU A 4 2.69 10.32 -4.21
CA LEU A 4 1.66 9.50 -3.60
C LEU A 4 2.29 8.32 -2.88
N THR A 5 1.91 8.13 -1.63
CA THR A 5 2.25 6.92 -0.87
C THR A 5 1.09 5.95 -0.93
N HIS A 6 1.40 4.71 -1.25
CA HIS A 6 0.47 3.59 -1.19
C HIS A 6 0.97 2.62 -0.12
N ALA A 7 0.18 2.42 0.91
CA ALA A 7 0.47 1.45 1.96
C ALA A 7 -0.59 0.35 1.90
N ASN A 8 -0.14 -0.87 1.65
CA ASN A 8 -1.01 -2.04 1.55
C ASN A 8 -0.78 -2.92 2.78
N ILE A 9 -1.86 -3.30 3.45
CA ILE A 9 -1.81 -4.03 4.71
C ILE A 9 -2.58 -5.34 4.54
N ALA A 10 -1.94 -6.45 4.95
CA ALA A 10 -2.56 -7.77 4.82
C ALA A 10 -2.27 -8.61 6.05
N LYS A 11 -3.29 -9.30 6.54
CA LYS A 11 -3.15 -10.22 7.67
C LYS A 11 -2.76 -11.59 7.15
N MET A 12 -1.52 -11.99 7.39
CA MET A 12 -0.98 -13.25 6.89
C MET A 12 -1.58 -14.44 7.63
N ARG A 13 -1.82 -15.55 6.88
CA ARG A 13 -2.22 -16.80 7.49
C ARG A 13 -1.06 -17.55 8.13
N ALA A 14 0.16 -17.27 7.66
CA ALA A 14 1.38 -17.91 8.14
C ALA A 14 2.55 -16.96 7.99
N GLN A 15 3.70 -17.32 8.56
CA GLN A 15 4.93 -16.57 8.40
C GLN A 15 5.41 -16.67 6.93
N LEU A 16 6.16 -15.68 6.48
CA LEU A 16 6.62 -15.63 5.09
C LEU A 16 7.49 -16.83 4.69
N ASP A 17 8.19 -17.44 5.65
CA ASP A 17 9.03 -18.61 5.42
C ASP A 17 8.25 -19.93 5.48
N ASP A 18 6.97 -19.90 5.82
CA ASP A 18 6.13 -21.09 5.82
C ASP A 18 5.84 -21.56 4.39
N PRO A 19 5.84 -22.88 4.13
CA PRO A 19 5.51 -23.38 2.78
C PRO A 19 4.17 -22.89 2.22
N LEU A 20 3.20 -22.61 3.07
CA LEU A 20 1.92 -22.06 2.64
C LEU A 20 2.09 -20.75 1.88
N MET A 21 3.09 -19.94 2.25
CA MET A 21 3.33 -18.61 1.67
C MET A 21 4.32 -18.62 0.51
N ALA A 22 4.87 -19.80 0.12
CA ALA A 22 5.93 -19.86 -0.87
C ALA A 22 5.54 -19.25 -2.22
N ASP A 23 4.35 -19.55 -2.71
CA ASP A 23 3.89 -19.03 -3.99
C ASP A 23 3.64 -17.51 -3.91
N PHE A 24 3.18 -17.02 -2.77
CA PHE A 24 3.03 -15.59 -2.56
C PHE A 24 4.39 -14.89 -2.66
N VAL A 25 5.39 -15.40 -1.98
CA VAL A 25 6.75 -14.82 -2.00
C VAL A 25 7.30 -14.79 -3.42
N MET A 26 7.12 -15.88 -4.18
CA MET A 26 7.54 -15.93 -5.59
C MET A 26 6.81 -14.89 -6.45
N ASN A 27 5.51 -14.74 -6.25
CA ASN A 27 4.70 -13.78 -7.01
C ASN A 27 5.07 -12.32 -6.66
N VAL A 28 5.46 -12.06 -5.42
CA VAL A 28 5.89 -10.72 -5.00
C VAL A 28 7.09 -10.26 -5.82
N ASP A 29 8.03 -11.16 -6.13
CA ASP A 29 9.20 -10.82 -6.94
C ASP A 29 8.81 -10.32 -8.33
N GLU A 30 7.86 -10.99 -8.96
CA GLU A 30 7.36 -10.61 -10.28
C GLU A 30 6.60 -9.29 -10.22
N ILE A 31 5.80 -9.11 -9.18
CA ILE A 31 5.02 -7.89 -8.97
C ILE A 31 5.95 -6.70 -8.73
N ASP A 32 6.97 -6.87 -7.93
CA ASP A 32 7.95 -5.81 -7.66
C ASP A 32 8.70 -5.42 -8.93
N ALA A 33 9.06 -6.40 -9.75
CA ALA A 33 9.72 -6.15 -11.04
C ALA A 33 8.79 -5.38 -11.99
N LEU A 34 7.51 -5.75 -12.01
CA LEU A 34 6.51 -5.06 -12.83
C LEU A 34 6.31 -3.62 -12.35
N ALA A 35 6.25 -3.41 -11.03
CA ALA A 35 6.12 -2.07 -10.47
C ALA A 35 7.28 -1.17 -10.90
N ARG A 36 8.51 -1.67 -10.77
CA ARG A 36 9.71 -0.90 -11.13
C ARG A 36 9.72 -0.49 -12.60
N SER A 37 9.06 -1.23 -13.47
CA SER A 37 8.99 -0.91 -14.90
C SER A 37 7.74 -0.12 -15.28
N SER A 38 6.86 0.15 -14.32
CA SER A 38 5.59 0.83 -14.60
C SER A 38 5.76 2.35 -14.61
N PRO A 39 5.05 3.06 -15.50
CA PRO A 39 5.08 4.53 -15.51
C PRO A 39 4.62 5.09 -14.17
N GLY A 40 5.32 6.12 -13.71
CA GLY A 40 4.97 6.81 -12.47
C GLY A 40 5.49 6.17 -11.20
N PHE A 41 6.13 5.01 -11.27
CA PHE A 41 6.76 4.39 -10.11
C PHE A 41 7.98 5.20 -9.65
N ILE A 42 8.05 5.49 -8.36
CA ILE A 42 9.18 6.23 -7.78
C ILE A 42 10.11 5.29 -7.02
N THR A 43 9.59 4.62 -5.99
CA THR A 43 10.40 3.72 -5.17
C THR A 43 9.51 2.81 -4.31
N GLN A 44 10.13 1.77 -3.82
CA GLN A 44 9.52 0.84 -2.87
C GLN A 44 10.41 0.79 -1.65
N PRO A 45 10.11 1.60 -0.61
CA PRO A 45 11.01 1.73 0.53
C PRO A 45 11.04 0.52 1.46
N THR A 46 10.09 -0.41 1.34
CA THR A 46 10.06 -1.59 2.19
C THR A 46 11.08 -2.61 1.72
N PRO A 47 12.02 -3.06 2.59
CA PRO A 47 12.92 -4.14 2.23
C PRO A 47 12.12 -5.41 1.91
N ARG A 48 12.40 -6.00 0.75
CA ARG A 48 11.61 -7.12 0.25
C ARG A 48 11.70 -8.36 1.10
N ASP A 49 12.89 -8.66 1.62
CA ASP A 49 13.14 -9.89 2.36
C ASP A 49 12.65 -9.84 3.80
N GLU A 50 12.51 -8.66 4.34
CA GLU A 50 12.15 -8.50 5.74
C GLU A 50 10.68 -8.17 5.92
N GLY A 51 10.04 -7.56 4.92
CA GLY A 51 8.69 -7.06 5.05
C GLY A 51 8.57 -6.13 6.24
N LEU A 52 7.75 -5.12 6.16
CA LEU A 52 7.47 -4.31 7.33
C LEU A 52 6.32 -4.99 8.08
N ILE A 53 6.55 -5.37 9.34
CA ILE A 53 5.51 -5.99 10.15
C ILE A 53 4.72 -4.87 10.81
N TYR A 54 3.45 -4.79 10.43
CA TYR A 54 2.53 -3.81 10.98
C TYR A 54 1.72 -4.49 12.08
N ASN A 55 1.73 -3.89 13.26
CA ASN A 55 0.92 -4.34 14.38
C ASN A 55 1.12 -5.84 14.71
N GLY A 56 2.36 -6.31 14.65
CA GLY A 56 2.80 -7.63 15.12
C GLY A 56 2.68 -8.79 14.16
N LYS A 57 1.63 -8.86 13.33
CA LYS A 57 1.40 -10.00 12.44
C LYS A 57 0.99 -9.62 11.02
N MET A 58 0.86 -8.33 10.75
CA MET A 58 0.35 -7.88 9.47
C MET A 58 1.50 -7.49 8.55
N LEU A 59 1.40 -7.89 7.29
CA LEU A 59 2.36 -7.48 6.28
C LEU A 59 2.03 -6.05 5.84
N LEU A 60 3.03 -5.19 5.86
CA LEU A 60 2.91 -3.84 5.32
C LEU A 60 3.82 -3.72 4.11
N ASN A 61 3.24 -3.34 2.98
CA ASN A 61 3.97 -3.09 1.75
C ASN A 61 3.79 -1.63 1.34
N LEU A 62 4.90 -0.94 1.12
CA LEU A 62 4.91 0.47 0.76
C LEU A 62 5.42 0.67 -0.66
N SER A 63 4.76 1.54 -1.41
CA SER A 63 5.24 1.98 -2.71
C SER A 63 4.92 3.46 -2.90
N ILE A 64 5.79 4.16 -3.62
CA ILE A 64 5.69 5.60 -3.86
C ILE A 64 5.52 5.83 -5.36
N TRP A 65 4.55 6.67 -5.72
CA TRP A 65 4.14 6.90 -7.11
C TRP A 65 4.00 8.38 -7.41
N GLU A 66 4.08 8.72 -8.69
CA GLU A 66 3.88 10.11 -9.12
C GLU A 66 2.42 10.54 -9.03
N SER A 67 1.48 9.63 -9.32
CA SER A 67 0.05 9.95 -9.33
C SER A 67 -0.80 8.76 -8.93
N VAL A 68 -2.05 9.05 -8.56
CA VAL A 68 -3.05 8.01 -8.26
C VAL A 68 -3.35 7.19 -9.51
N GLU A 69 -3.42 7.85 -10.67
CA GLU A 69 -3.77 7.21 -11.94
C GLU A 69 -2.70 6.19 -12.36
N ASP A 70 -1.43 6.52 -12.17
CA ASP A 70 -0.35 5.59 -12.49
C ASP A 70 -0.40 4.34 -11.61
N LEU A 71 -0.64 4.53 -10.31
CA LEU A 71 -0.80 3.41 -9.39
C LEU A 71 -2.02 2.56 -9.75
N GLU A 72 -3.11 3.21 -10.13
CA GLU A 72 -4.34 2.49 -10.50
C GLU A 72 -4.12 1.60 -11.73
N ILE A 73 -3.42 2.12 -12.73
CA ILE A 73 -3.09 1.36 -13.94
C ILE A 73 -2.26 0.13 -13.57
N PHE A 74 -1.23 0.32 -12.76
CA PHE A 74 -0.40 -0.79 -12.28
C PHE A 74 -1.24 -1.81 -11.53
N THR A 75 -2.07 -1.36 -10.60
CA THR A 75 -2.87 -2.23 -9.73
C THR A 75 -3.87 -3.06 -10.51
N TYR A 76 -4.61 -2.44 -11.43
CA TYR A 76 -5.73 -3.10 -12.10
C TYR A 76 -5.39 -3.72 -13.44
N GLN A 77 -4.32 -3.29 -14.11
CA GLN A 77 -3.94 -3.83 -15.41
C GLN A 77 -2.73 -4.77 -15.34
N GLY A 78 -1.83 -4.57 -14.38
CA GLY A 78 -0.58 -5.30 -14.32
C GLY A 78 -0.59 -6.52 -13.42
N VAL A 79 -1.14 -6.40 -12.23
CA VAL A 79 -0.91 -7.38 -11.15
C VAL A 79 -2.15 -8.12 -10.74
N HIS A 80 -3.27 -7.52 -11.03
CA HIS A 80 -4.52 -7.79 -10.33
C HIS A 80 -5.01 -9.22 -10.43
N SER A 81 -4.89 -9.84 -11.62
CA SER A 81 -5.45 -11.16 -11.82
C SER A 81 -4.68 -12.27 -11.09
N LEU A 82 -3.36 -12.14 -10.99
CA LEU A 82 -2.53 -13.19 -10.38
C LEU A 82 -2.67 -13.27 -8.86
N MET A 83 -2.85 -12.13 -8.21
CA MET A 83 -2.90 -12.08 -6.74
C MET A 83 -4.30 -12.20 -6.18
N LEU A 84 -5.29 -11.67 -6.87
CA LEU A 84 -6.66 -11.64 -6.36
C LEU A 84 -7.29 -13.02 -6.27
N GLU A 85 -7.04 -13.89 -7.25
CA GLU A 85 -7.64 -15.22 -7.26
C GLU A 85 -7.16 -16.09 -6.09
N ARG A 86 -5.92 -15.85 -5.63
CA ARG A 86 -5.29 -16.67 -4.60
C ARG A 86 -5.14 -15.97 -3.27
N ARG A 87 -5.58 -14.72 -3.14
CA ARG A 87 -5.33 -13.94 -1.92
C ARG A 87 -5.85 -14.62 -0.65
N ARG A 88 -6.95 -15.36 -0.76
CA ARG A 88 -7.54 -16.07 0.39
C ARG A 88 -6.70 -17.24 0.88
N GLU A 89 -5.81 -17.74 0.04
CA GLU A 89 -4.88 -18.79 0.45
C GLU A 89 -3.82 -18.26 1.41
N TRP A 90 -3.46 -16.98 1.27
CA TRP A 90 -2.34 -16.37 1.99
C TRP A 90 -2.77 -15.40 3.08
N PHE A 91 -3.93 -14.79 2.93
CA PHE A 91 -4.37 -13.72 3.82
C PHE A 91 -5.76 -13.96 4.38
N GLU A 92 -5.92 -13.54 5.64
CA GLU A 92 -7.21 -13.55 6.32
C GLU A 92 -7.88 -12.19 6.19
N SER A 93 -9.21 -12.19 6.30
CA SER A 93 -9.96 -10.95 6.46
C SER A 93 -9.65 -10.37 7.84
N TYR A 94 -9.60 -9.04 7.91
CA TYR A 94 -9.50 -8.38 9.20
C TYR A 94 -10.38 -7.14 9.19
N ASP A 95 -10.69 -6.62 10.37
CA ASP A 95 -11.54 -5.44 10.51
C ASP A 95 -10.68 -4.18 10.38
N GLY A 96 -10.78 -3.53 9.22
CA GLY A 96 -10.02 -2.32 8.93
C GLY A 96 -9.68 -2.18 7.46
N PRO A 97 -9.10 -1.04 7.08
CA PRO A 97 -8.70 -0.80 5.70
C PRO A 97 -7.56 -1.73 5.26
N ASN A 98 -7.66 -2.24 4.03
CA ASN A 98 -6.60 -3.06 3.43
C ASN A 98 -5.47 -2.22 2.85
N TYR A 99 -5.73 -0.96 2.57
CA TYR A 99 -4.73 -0.04 2.03
C TYR A 99 -5.14 1.39 2.32
N VAL A 100 -4.17 2.29 2.18
CA VAL A 100 -4.38 3.73 2.31
C VAL A 100 -3.52 4.45 1.29
N LEU A 101 -4.06 5.54 0.75
CA LEU A 101 -3.36 6.46 -0.14
C LEU A 101 -3.23 7.81 0.55
N TYR A 102 -2.07 8.44 0.42
CA TYR A 102 -1.90 9.79 0.93
C TYR A 102 -0.71 10.47 0.24
N TRP A 103 -0.74 11.81 0.23
CA TRP A 103 0.30 12.63 -0.39
C TRP A 103 1.37 12.97 0.64
N GLU A 104 2.63 12.86 0.23
CA GLU A 104 3.80 13.21 1.03
C GLU A 104 4.77 14.02 0.22
N ILE A 105 5.59 14.82 0.91
CA ILE A 105 6.65 15.55 0.22
C ILE A 105 7.62 14.57 -0.45
N ALA A 106 8.06 14.92 -1.65
CA ALA A 106 8.96 14.07 -2.43
C ALA A 106 10.25 13.78 -1.64
N GLY A 107 10.67 12.53 -1.65
CA GLY A 107 11.87 12.09 -0.95
C GLY A 107 11.65 11.63 0.50
N HIS A 108 10.47 11.90 1.06
CA HIS A 108 10.16 11.41 2.41
C HIS A 108 9.89 9.92 2.39
N ILE A 109 10.50 9.19 3.32
CA ILE A 109 10.27 7.75 3.49
C ILE A 109 9.33 7.56 4.67
N PRO A 110 8.14 6.97 4.44
CA PRO A 110 7.16 6.80 5.52
C PRO A 110 7.67 5.86 6.60
N SER A 111 7.37 6.20 7.85
CA SER A 111 7.58 5.29 8.97
C SER A 111 6.32 4.45 9.20
N GLU A 112 6.47 3.35 9.95
CA GLU A 112 5.34 2.53 10.34
C GLU A 112 4.32 3.36 11.14
N ALA A 113 4.80 4.22 12.03
CA ALA A 113 3.92 5.06 12.86
C ALA A 113 3.09 6.03 12.01
N GLU A 114 3.69 6.61 10.96
CA GLU A 114 2.97 7.48 10.05
C GLU A 114 1.88 6.71 9.30
N VAL A 115 2.21 5.53 8.80
CA VAL A 115 1.24 4.69 8.11
C VAL A 115 0.09 4.33 9.05
N GLN A 116 0.41 3.94 10.28
CA GLN A 116 -0.61 3.60 11.27
C GLN A 116 -1.55 4.77 11.52
N GLN A 117 -1.02 5.98 11.64
CA GLN A 117 -1.81 7.18 11.83
C GLN A 117 -2.78 7.39 10.66
N ARG A 118 -2.30 7.21 9.43
CA ARG A 118 -3.13 7.38 8.23
C ARG A 118 -4.22 6.31 8.15
N VAL A 119 -3.87 5.07 8.45
CA VAL A 119 -4.83 3.95 8.46
C VAL A 119 -5.93 4.18 9.50
N GLU A 120 -5.54 4.57 10.71
CA GLU A 120 -6.51 4.84 11.78
C GLU A 120 -7.42 6.01 11.43
N TYR A 121 -6.85 7.06 10.84
CA TYR A 121 -7.64 8.21 10.41
C TYR A 121 -8.67 7.81 9.35
N LEU A 122 -8.24 7.03 8.36
CA LEU A 122 -9.16 6.51 7.33
C LEU A 122 -10.27 5.66 7.95
N ALA A 123 -9.92 4.80 8.90
CA ALA A 123 -10.89 3.92 9.56
C ALA A 123 -11.92 4.73 10.35
N ASN A 124 -11.50 5.81 10.99
CA ASN A 124 -12.37 6.60 11.88
C ASN A 124 -13.15 7.69 11.16
N GLN A 125 -12.56 8.31 10.14
CA GLN A 125 -13.14 9.47 9.47
C GLN A 125 -13.68 9.18 8.07
N GLY A 126 -13.35 8.01 7.50
CA GLY A 126 -13.56 7.77 6.10
C GLY A 126 -12.53 8.50 5.24
N PRO A 127 -12.66 8.44 3.91
CA PRO A 127 -11.70 9.11 3.01
C PRO A 127 -11.66 10.62 3.21
N THR A 128 -10.46 11.15 3.37
CA THR A 128 -10.18 12.58 3.51
C THR A 128 -8.88 12.89 2.75
N PRO A 129 -8.55 14.17 2.54
CA PRO A 129 -7.26 14.52 1.92
C PRO A 129 -6.03 14.04 2.70
N PHE A 130 -6.19 13.70 3.99
CA PHE A 130 -5.11 13.17 4.81
C PHE A 130 -4.88 11.67 4.59
N ALA A 131 -5.95 10.93 4.28
CA ALA A 131 -5.91 9.48 4.04
C ALA A 131 -7.13 9.07 3.22
N PHE A 132 -6.92 8.48 2.05
CA PHE A 132 -8.01 8.20 1.11
C PHE A 132 -7.82 6.87 0.37
N THR A 133 -8.75 6.60 -0.54
CA THR A 133 -8.80 5.37 -1.33
C THR A 133 -8.99 5.70 -2.81
N PHE A 134 -8.91 4.68 -3.67
CA PHE A 134 -9.19 4.86 -5.10
C PHE A 134 -10.60 5.36 -5.39
N ASP A 135 -11.55 4.97 -4.56
CA ASP A 135 -12.95 5.37 -4.77
C ASP A 135 -13.23 6.83 -4.41
N ASN A 136 -12.42 7.41 -3.54
CA ASN A 136 -12.59 8.79 -3.08
C ASN A 136 -11.23 9.46 -3.02
N ARG A 137 -10.83 10.04 -4.15
CA ARG A 137 -9.49 10.60 -4.34
C ARG A 137 -9.44 12.08 -4.02
N PHE A 138 -8.27 12.52 -3.58
CA PHE A 138 -8.02 13.93 -3.29
C PHE A 138 -6.73 14.37 -3.93
N THR A 139 -6.68 15.65 -4.32
CA THR A 139 -5.51 16.24 -4.95
C THR A 139 -4.52 16.75 -3.91
N VAL A 140 -3.30 17.04 -4.36
CA VAL A 140 -2.30 17.71 -3.51
C VAL A 140 -2.83 19.04 -3.00
N GLY A 141 -3.51 19.81 -3.87
CA GLY A 141 -4.10 21.09 -3.46
C GLY A 141 -5.10 20.95 -2.34
N GLU A 142 -5.97 19.93 -2.43
CA GLU A 142 -6.94 19.66 -1.38
C GLU A 142 -6.25 19.25 -0.08
N MET A 143 -5.17 18.46 -0.17
CA MET A 143 -4.40 18.06 0.99
C MET A 143 -3.76 19.26 1.69
N LEU A 144 -3.21 20.20 0.91
CA LEU A 144 -2.57 21.38 1.47
C LEU A 144 -3.55 22.31 2.19
N GLU A 145 -4.81 22.30 1.79
CA GLU A 145 -5.87 23.11 2.40
C GLU A 145 -6.55 22.40 3.58
N TYR A 146 -6.37 21.09 3.71
CA TYR A 146 -7.06 20.30 4.73
C TYR A 146 -6.50 20.55 6.11
N ARG A 147 -7.40 20.66 7.10
CA ARG A 147 -7.03 20.84 8.51
C ARG A 147 -7.43 19.60 9.30
N LEU A 148 -6.45 19.03 9.98
CA LEU A 148 -6.71 17.96 10.93
C LEU A 148 -7.36 18.55 12.18
N GLU A 149 -8.40 17.88 12.67
CA GLU A 149 -9.09 18.27 13.89
C GLU A 149 -8.80 17.36 15.05
#